data_496c7a4648792c1f212fe4b9d9dd3734
#
_entry.id   496c7a4648792c1f212fe4b9d9dd3734
#
_cell.length_a   1.000
_cell.length_b   1.000
_cell.length_c   1.000
_cell.angle_alpha   90.00
_cell.angle_beta   90.00
_cell.angle_gamma   90.00
#
_symmetry.space_group_name_H-M   'P 1'
#
loop_
_entity.id
_entity.type
_entity.pdbx_description
1 polymer ?
#
loop_
_entity_poly.entity_id
_entity_poly.type
_entity_poly.pdbx_seq_one_letter_code
_entity_poly.pdbx_strand_id
1 'polypeptide(L)'
;MKLNGRRNLKISVLKRGVRVFPLPSRERVKVRRHDRIHAPSPHSSPVEGEVFALTGSLEETGRGRRTQRNFLSRVSRGRSVSVVLVFAVLAGCQQKMADQPRYEPLSRSTFFDDGRAARPLVEGTVARGQLRSDAQLYTGKEGGKWVDTFPFPVTLAVLSRGQQRFNIFCAPCHDRVGTGQGTIVRRGYRAPPSFHIDRLRQAPAGYFFDAMTNGFGVMPDYAQQVHPEDRWAIVAYIRALQLSQHATLADVPDDQRRQLESKP
;
A
#
# COMPACT_ATOMS: atom_id res chain seq x y z
N MET A 1 53.51 -19.57 -9.90
CA MET A 1 52.51 -20.33 -10.62
C MET A 1 51.29 -19.40 -10.83
N LYS A 2 51.12 -18.88 -12.06
CA LYS A 2 50.09 -17.88 -12.45
C LYS A 2 48.79 -18.59 -12.72
N LEU A 3 47.70 -18.16 -12.11
CA LEU A 3 46.34 -18.47 -12.59
C LEU A 3 45.53 -17.19 -12.72
N ASN A 4 45.60 -16.67 -13.94
CA ASN A 4 44.69 -15.69 -14.49
C ASN A 4 43.36 -16.39 -14.83
N GLY A 5 42.26 -15.98 -14.22
CA GLY A 5 40.94 -16.48 -14.54
C GLY A 5 39.91 -15.34 -14.53
N ARG A 6 40.06 -14.37 -15.44
CA ARG A 6 38.98 -13.44 -15.77
C ARG A 6 37.90 -14.20 -16.52
N ARG A 7 36.83 -14.60 -15.84
CA ARG A 7 35.58 -15.02 -16.52
C ARG A 7 34.82 -13.78 -16.96
N ASN A 8 35.02 -13.42 -18.23
CA ASN A 8 34.14 -12.52 -18.94
C ASN A 8 32.76 -13.18 -19.04
N LEU A 9 31.80 -12.71 -18.23
CA LEU A 9 30.41 -13.05 -18.41
C LEU A 9 29.89 -12.29 -19.65
N LYS A 10 29.96 -12.94 -20.81
CA LYS A 10 29.26 -12.47 -22.01
C LYS A 10 27.75 -12.56 -21.74
N ILE A 11 27.14 -11.41 -21.48
CA ILE A 11 25.69 -11.29 -21.56
C ILE A 11 25.35 -11.51 -23.03
N SER A 12 24.90 -12.71 -23.37
CA SER A 12 24.30 -13.00 -24.68
C SER A 12 22.95 -12.30 -24.72
N VAL A 13 22.95 -11.03 -25.10
CA VAL A 13 21.75 -10.36 -25.58
C VAL A 13 21.40 -11.04 -26.90
N LEU A 14 20.37 -11.88 -26.87
CA LEU A 14 19.81 -12.50 -28.05
C LEU A 14 19.47 -11.41 -29.06
N LYS A 15 20.26 -11.28 -30.14
CA LYS A 15 19.90 -10.63 -31.38
C LYS A 15 18.76 -11.43 -32.03
N ARG A 16 17.54 -11.30 -31.57
CA ARG A 16 16.36 -11.60 -32.36
C ARG A 16 15.68 -10.29 -32.65
N GLY A 17 15.64 -9.97 -33.94
CA GLY A 17 15.07 -8.75 -34.50
C GLY A 17 13.69 -8.47 -33.93
N VAL A 18 13.59 -7.37 -33.22
CA VAL A 18 12.31 -6.76 -32.85
C VAL A 18 11.72 -6.27 -34.17
N ARG A 19 10.78 -7.05 -34.73
CA ARG A 19 9.88 -6.51 -35.79
C ARG A 19 9.08 -5.41 -35.13
N VAL A 20 9.39 -4.20 -35.48
CA VAL A 20 8.54 -3.04 -35.18
C VAL A 20 7.26 -3.21 -36.01
N PHE A 21 6.19 -3.65 -35.36
CA PHE A 21 4.86 -3.59 -35.95
C PHE A 21 4.44 -2.12 -35.95
N PRO A 22 3.93 -1.58 -37.07
CA PRO A 22 3.37 -0.25 -37.10
C PRO A 22 2.17 -0.21 -36.15
N LEU A 23 2.12 0.83 -35.32
CA LEU A 23 1.00 1.12 -34.46
C LEU A 23 -0.29 1.18 -35.27
N PRO A 24 -1.36 0.43 -34.91
CA PRO A 24 -2.65 0.62 -35.52
C PRO A 24 -3.16 2.02 -35.18
N SER A 25 -3.65 2.69 -36.25
CA SER A 25 -4.29 3.99 -36.23
C SER A 25 -5.37 4.05 -35.14
N ARG A 26 -5.45 5.20 -34.46
CA ARG A 26 -6.39 5.59 -33.43
C ARG A 26 -7.82 5.13 -33.69
N GLU A 27 -8.18 3.98 -33.23
CA GLU A 27 -9.57 3.62 -33.04
C GLU A 27 -10.02 4.13 -31.67
N ARG A 28 -10.98 5.05 -31.69
CA ARG A 28 -11.59 5.59 -30.47
C ARG A 28 -12.36 4.47 -29.77
N VAL A 29 -11.74 3.85 -28.77
CA VAL A 29 -12.45 2.97 -27.86
C VAL A 29 -13.46 3.83 -27.11
N LYS A 30 -14.74 3.68 -27.44
CA LYS A 30 -15.86 4.16 -26.63
C LYS A 30 -15.82 3.43 -25.29
N VAL A 31 -15.23 4.06 -24.30
CA VAL A 31 -15.34 3.61 -22.90
C VAL A 31 -16.79 3.80 -22.49
N ARG A 32 -17.53 2.69 -22.39
CA ARG A 32 -18.82 2.66 -21.69
C ARG A 32 -18.54 3.04 -20.23
N ARG A 33 -19.15 4.13 -19.84
CA ARG A 33 -19.19 4.62 -18.47
C ARG A 33 -20.11 3.68 -17.70
N HIS A 34 -19.56 2.69 -17.01
CA HIS A 34 -20.26 1.90 -16.01
C HIS A 34 -19.74 2.25 -14.61
N ASP A 35 -20.73 2.68 -13.83
CA ASP A 35 -20.82 2.62 -12.38
C ASP A 35 -19.84 3.43 -11.52
N ARG A 36 -20.45 4.48 -10.97
CA ARG A 36 -19.98 5.23 -9.81
C ARG A 36 -19.78 4.26 -8.65
N ILE A 37 -18.54 3.92 -8.38
CA ILE A 37 -18.15 3.42 -7.07
C ILE A 37 -18.08 4.64 -6.18
N HIS A 38 -19.01 4.74 -5.21
CA HIS A 38 -18.99 5.74 -4.15
C HIS A 38 -17.65 5.64 -3.40
N ALA A 39 -16.81 6.64 -3.54
CA ALA A 39 -15.70 6.87 -2.64
C ALA A 39 -16.27 7.31 -1.28
N PRO A 40 -15.81 6.75 -0.16
CA PRO A 40 -16.17 7.27 1.16
C PRO A 40 -15.52 8.64 1.34
N SER A 41 -16.33 9.62 1.73
CA SER A 41 -15.91 10.97 2.09
C SER A 41 -14.95 10.93 3.28
N PRO A 42 -13.89 11.73 3.29
CA PRO A 42 -13.08 11.92 4.49
C PRO A 42 -13.84 12.82 5.46
N HIS A 43 -14.33 12.25 6.55
CA HIS A 43 -14.78 13.03 7.71
C HIS A 43 -13.53 13.62 8.40
N SER A 44 -13.25 14.87 8.11
CA SER A 44 -12.45 15.73 8.95
C SER A 44 -13.35 16.40 9.96
N SER A 45 -13.24 16.02 11.22
CA SER A 45 -13.81 16.75 12.34
C SER A 45 -12.82 17.83 12.77
N PRO A 46 -13.18 19.10 12.82
CA PRO A 46 -12.44 20.10 13.56
C PRO A 46 -12.93 20.08 15.01
N VAL A 47 -12.02 19.79 15.91
CA VAL A 47 -12.18 20.04 17.34
C VAL A 47 -11.56 21.40 17.62
N GLU A 48 -12.37 22.42 17.75
CA GLU A 48 -11.97 23.65 18.44
C GLU A 48 -13.07 24.01 19.44
N GLY A 49 -12.75 23.81 20.70
CA GLY A 49 -13.53 24.29 21.83
C GLY A 49 -13.03 25.66 22.23
N GLU A 50 -13.80 26.69 22.00
CA GLU A 50 -13.64 27.97 22.68
C GLU A 50 -14.52 28.00 23.90
N VAL A 51 -13.86 28.07 25.04
CA VAL A 51 -14.48 28.33 26.33
C VAL A 51 -14.67 29.83 26.47
N PHE A 52 -15.89 30.32 26.29
CA PHE A 52 -16.23 31.69 26.64
C PHE A 52 -16.73 31.72 28.08
N ALA A 53 -15.89 32.26 28.97
CA ALA A 53 -16.25 32.65 30.33
C ALA A 53 -16.94 34.03 30.26
N LEU A 54 -18.22 34.07 30.56
CA LEU A 54 -18.92 35.32 30.88
C LEU A 54 -19.28 35.33 32.33
N THR A 55 -18.45 36.01 33.10
CA THR A 55 -18.81 36.53 34.42
C THR A 55 -19.68 37.76 34.25
N GLY A 56 -20.94 37.66 34.58
CA GLY A 56 -21.88 38.77 34.65
C GLY A 56 -22.55 38.79 36.02
N SER A 57 -22.07 39.66 36.89
CA SER A 57 -22.72 40.04 38.13
C SER A 57 -24.06 40.75 37.83
N LEU A 58 -25.13 40.29 38.45
CA LEU A 58 -26.39 41.01 38.49
C LEU A 58 -26.82 41.23 39.93
N GLU A 59 -26.94 42.51 40.20
CA GLU A 59 -27.48 43.08 41.41
C GLU A 59 -28.97 42.70 41.65
N GLU A 60 -29.28 42.49 42.89
CA GLU A 60 -30.61 42.36 43.48
C GLU A 60 -31.41 43.66 43.37
N THR A 61 -32.61 43.60 42.85
CA THR A 61 -33.67 44.51 43.24
C THR A 61 -34.95 43.74 43.43
N GLY A 62 -35.39 43.78 44.65
CA GLY A 62 -36.58 43.12 45.16
C GLY A 62 -37.89 43.77 44.80
N ARG A 63 -38.94 43.07 45.10
CA ARG A 63 -40.33 43.42 45.32
C ARG A 63 -41.28 43.09 44.16
N GLY A 64 -42.11 42.10 44.40
CA GLY A 64 -43.47 42.20 43.88
C GLY A 64 -44.09 40.94 43.32
N ARG A 65 -44.93 40.33 44.14
CA ARG A 65 -46.22 39.71 43.83
C ARG A 65 -46.36 38.23 43.60
N ARG A 66 -46.84 37.69 44.58
CA ARG A 66 -47.41 36.40 44.92
C ARG A 66 -48.78 36.18 44.21
N THR A 67 -48.82 35.94 42.90
CA THR A 67 -50.10 35.49 42.26
C THR A 67 -49.91 34.74 40.91
N GLN A 68 -48.69 34.37 40.49
CA GLN A 68 -48.52 33.66 39.24
C GLN A 68 -47.96 32.21 39.34
N ARG A 69 -48.01 31.64 40.56
CA ARG A 69 -47.35 30.31 40.77
C ARG A 69 -48.13 29.08 40.23
N ASN A 70 -49.43 29.23 39.93
CA ASN A 70 -50.23 28.03 39.62
C ASN A 70 -50.49 27.78 38.12
N PHE A 71 -50.15 28.73 37.22
CA PHE A 71 -50.34 28.53 35.79
C PHE A 71 -49.12 27.93 35.12
N LEU A 72 -47.91 28.32 35.53
CA LEU A 72 -46.68 27.84 34.90
C LEU A 72 -46.31 26.38 35.28
N SER A 73 -46.81 25.86 36.43
CA SER A 73 -46.57 24.48 36.83
C SER A 73 -47.30 23.43 35.99
N ARG A 74 -48.43 23.77 35.37
CA ARG A 74 -49.16 22.86 34.48
C ARG A 74 -48.56 22.81 33.07
N VAL A 75 -48.09 23.94 32.56
CA VAL A 75 -47.45 24.00 31.22
C VAL A 75 -46.10 23.34 31.22
N SER A 76 -45.34 23.44 32.33
CA SER A 76 -44.01 22.81 32.40
C SER A 76 -44.04 21.27 32.47
N ARG A 77 -45.06 20.70 33.16
CA ARG A 77 -45.21 19.23 33.21
C ARG A 77 -45.58 18.61 31.87
N GLY A 78 -46.45 19.27 31.08
CA GLY A 78 -46.80 18.80 29.75
C GLY A 78 -45.61 18.81 28.78
N ARG A 79 -44.79 19.87 28.83
CA ARG A 79 -43.56 19.98 27.98
C ARG A 79 -42.50 18.97 28.39
N SER A 80 -42.30 18.75 29.70
CA SER A 80 -41.35 17.73 30.18
C SER A 80 -41.75 16.32 29.79
N VAL A 81 -43.04 15.97 29.85
CA VAL A 81 -43.55 14.66 29.41
C VAL A 81 -43.37 14.49 27.92
N SER A 82 -43.63 15.50 27.11
CA SER A 82 -43.45 15.44 25.65
C SER A 82 -41.97 15.28 25.28
N VAL A 83 -41.03 15.97 25.94
CA VAL A 83 -39.61 15.84 25.70
C VAL A 83 -39.11 14.44 26.06
N VAL A 84 -39.55 13.91 27.22
CA VAL A 84 -39.19 12.53 27.62
C VAL A 84 -39.73 11.50 26.64
N LEU A 85 -40.96 11.69 26.12
CA LEU A 85 -41.56 10.79 25.14
C LEU A 85 -40.85 10.83 23.80
N VAL A 86 -40.40 12.00 23.33
CA VAL A 86 -39.57 12.16 22.14
C VAL A 86 -38.22 11.48 22.31
N PHE A 87 -37.57 11.66 23.44
CA PHE A 87 -36.31 10.97 23.74
C PHE A 87 -36.48 9.45 23.84
N ALA A 88 -37.57 8.96 24.40
CA ALA A 88 -37.87 7.53 24.46
C ALA A 88 -38.10 6.92 23.07
N VAL A 89 -38.81 7.66 22.18
CA VAL A 89 -39.01 7.22 20.79
C VAL A 89 -37.69 7.22 20.00
N LEU A 90 -36.84 8.25 20.18
CA LEU A 90 -35.55 8.33 19.52
C LEU A 90 -34.55 7.24 20.04
N ALA A 91 -34.60 6.90 21.31
CA ALA A 91 -33.81 5.81 21.88
C ALA A 91 -34.24 4.42 21.42
N GLY A 92 -35.51 4.26 20.99
CA GLY A 92 -36.04 2.99 20.47
C GLY A 92 -35.57 2.61 19.07
N CYS A 93 -35.02 3.55 18.30
CA CYS A 93 -34.56 3.29 16.91
C CYS A 93 -33.13 2.75 16.83
N GLN A 94 -32.68 1.98 17.80
CA GLN A 94 -31.39 1.31 17.71
C GLN A 94 -31.48 0.15 16.71
N GLN A 95 -31.09 0.42 15.47
CA GLN A 95 -30.97 -0.62 14.45
C GLN A 95 -29.79 -1.52 14.78
N LYS A 96 -30.04 -2.68 15.37
CA LYS A 96 -29.03 -3.71 15.72
C LYS A 96 -28.46 -4.43 14.50
N MET A 97 -28.57 -3.84 13.30
CA MET A 97 -28.00 -4.41 12.07
C MET A 97 -26.48 -4.40 12.05
N ALA A 98 -25.84 -3.60 12.90
CA ALA A 98 -24.38 -3.59 13.05
C ALA A 98 -23.85 -4.87 13.73
N ASP A 99 -24.61 -5.39 14.73
CA ASP A 99 -24.26 -6.61 15.47
C ASP A 99 -25.21 -7.73 15.06
N GLN A 100 -24.83 -8.45 14.03
CA GLN A 100 -25.59 -9.63 13.58
C GLN A 100 -25.13 -10.88 14.32
N PRO A 101 -26.00 -11.91 14.49
CA PRO A 101 -25.65 -13.19 15.14
C PRO A 101 -24.80 -14.06 14.20
N ARG A 102 -23.61 -13.57 13.85
CA ARG A 102 -22.61 -14.28 13.04
C ARG A 102 -21.24 -14.15 13.68
N TYR A 103 -20.39 -15.12 13.49
CA TYR A 103 -18.98 -14.97 13.84
C TYR A 103 -18.25 -14.13 12.80
N GLU A 104 -17.47 -13.17 13.28
CA GLU A 104 -16.52 -12.42 12.48
C GLU A 104 -15.10 -12.98 12.66
N PRO A 105 -14.14 -12.68 11.75
CA PRO A 105 -12.82 -13.31 11.78
C PRO A 105 -12.06 -13.16 13.11
N LEU A 106 -12.25 -12.07 13.83
CA LEU A 106 -11.60 -11.83 15.12
C LEU A 106 -12.55 -11.96 16.31
N SER A 107 -13.77 -12.47 16.11
CA SER A 107 -14.73 -12.70 17.20
C SER A 107 -14.26 -13.83 18.12
N ARG A 108 -14.66 -13.70 19.37
CA ARG A 108 -14.53 -14.80 20.32
C ARG A 108 -15.58 -15.89 20.05
N SER A 109 -15.17 -17.15 20.10
CA SER A 109 -16.06 -18.30 20.04
C SER A 109 -15.96 -19.11 21.34
N THR A 110 -17.10 -19.51 21.88
CA THR A 110 -17.17 -20.43 23.02
C THR A 110 -17.25 -21.88 22.58
N PHE A 111 -17.37 -22.13 21.28
CA PHE A 111 -17.48 -23.47 20.72
C PHE A 111 -16.11 -24.16 20.58
N PHE A 112 -15.04 -23.38 20.37
CA PHE A 112 -13.69 -23.92 20.20
C PHE A 112 -12.85 -23.65 21.46
N ASP A 113 -12.02 -24.63 21.83
CA ASP A 113 -11.17 -24.56 23.04
C ASP A 113 -10.16 -23.41 23.02
N ASP A 114 -9.69 -23.01 21.81
CA ASP A 114 -8.80 -21.85 21.62
C ASP A 114 -9.51 -20.50 21.69
N GLY A 115 -10.82 -20.49 21.86
CA GLY A 115 -11.63 -19.28 21.96
C GLY A 115 -11.73 -18.44 20.69
N ARG A 116 -11.29 -18.93 19.53
CA ARG A 116 -11.26 -18.19 18.26
C ARG A 116 -12.39 -18.61 17.34
N ALA A 117 -13.09 -17.65 16.74
CA ALA A 117 -14.06 -17.91 15.69
C ALA A 117 -13.36 -18.28 14.36
N ALA A 118 -12.26 -17.62 14.03
CA ALA A 118 -11.47 -17.94 12.86
C ALA A 118 -10.62 -19.19 13.08
N ARG A 119 -10.74 -20.16 12.19
CA ARG A 119 -9.99 -21.41 12.26
C ARG A 119 -8.68 -21.30 11.47
N PRO A 120 -7.56 -21.86 11.96
CA PRO A 120 -6.37 -22.03 11.15
C PRO A 120 -6.69 -22.92 9.95
N LEU A 121 -5.91 -22.76 8.87
CA LEU A 121 -6.00 -23.65 7.73
C LEU A 121 -5.70 -25.09 8.18
N VAL A 122 -6.46 -26.05 7.65
CA VAL A 122 -6.19 -27.46 7.88
C VAL A 122 -4.85 -27.79 7.23
N GLU A 123 -3.96 -28.44 7.97
CA GLU A 123 -2.64 -28.82 7.49
C GLU A 123 -2.74 -29.67 6.21
N GLY A 124 -1.87 -29.39 5.24
CA GLY A 124 -1.86 -30.08 3.95
C GLY A 124 -2.93 -29.63 2.97
N THR A 125 -3.77 -28.64 3.32
CA THR A 125 -4.77 -28.09 2.40
C THR A 125 -4.31 -26.79 1.73
N VAL A 126 -4.68 -26.65 0.46
CA VAL A 126 -4.47 -25.41 -0.32
C VAL A 126 -5.82 -24.87 -0.71
N ALA A 127 -6.09 -23.59 -0.40
CA ALA A 127 -7.33 -22.97 -0.79
C ALA A 127 -7.43 -22.88 -2.34
N ARG A 128 -8.65 -22.94 -2.85
CA ARG A 128 -8.90 -22.86 -4.29
C ARG A 128 -8.29 -21.58 -4.87
N GLY A 129 -7.50 -21.71 -5.93
CA GLY A 129 -6.78 -20.59 -6.56
C GLY A 129 -5.50 -20.13 -5.85
N GLN A 130 -5.11 -20.77 -4.75
CA GLN A 130 -3.89 -20.42 -4.01
C GLN A 130 -2.75 -21.46 -4.17
N LEU A 131 -2.86 -22.36 -5.14
CA LEU A 131 -1.77 -23.28 -5.45
C LEU A 131 -0.60 -22.51 -6.06
N ARG A 132 0.51 -22.43 -5.34
CA ARG A 132 1.74 -21.71 -5.73
C ARG A 132 2.73 -22.68 -6.37
N SER A 133 2.36 -23.24 -7.54
CA SER A 133 3.16 -24.26 -8.24
C SER A 133 4.42 -23.71 -8.92
N ASP A 134 4.45 -22.42 -9.27
CA ASP A 134 5.61 -21.76 -9.88
C ASP A 134 6.57 -21.27 -8.79
N ALA A 135 7.64 -22.04 -8.55
CA ALA A 135 8.61 -21.72 -7.52
C ALA A 135 9.35 -20.39 -7.83
N GLN A 136 9.67 -20.12 -9.09
CA GLN A 136 10.32 -18.87 -9.49
C GLN A 136 9.42 -17.67 -9.16
N LEU A 137 8.17 -17.70 -9.58
CA LEU A 137 7.23 -16.59 -9.37
C LEU A 137 6.99 -16.31 -7.89
N TYR A 138 6.79 -17.35 -7.09
CA TYR A 138 6.36 -17.18 -5.69
C TYR A 138 7.49 -17.11 -4.67
N THR A 139 8.69 -17.66 -4.99
CA THR A 139 9.82 -17.69 -4.06
C THR A 139 11.07 -16.98 -4.53
N GLY A 140 11.18 -16.66 -5.82
CA GLY A 140 12.42 -16.14 -6.42
C GLY A 140 13.54 -17.14 -6.48
N LYS A 141 13.23 -18.45 -6.34
CA LYS A 141 14.22 -19.52 -6.25
C LYS A 141 13.86 -20.70 -7.16
N GLU A 142 14.89 -21.36 -7.70
CA GLU A 142 14.81 -22.66 -8.33
C GLU A 142 15.86 -23.59 -7.72
N GLY A 143 15.47 -24.79 -7.32
CA GLY A 143 16.38 -25.71 -6.64
C GLY A 143 17.05 -25.12 -5.39
N GLY A 144 16.35 -24.24 -4.66
CA GLY A 144 16.85 -23.58 -3.44
C GLY A 144 17.81 -22.41 -3.69
N LYS A 145 18.17 -22.09 -4.93
CA LYS A 145 19.05 -20.97 -5.31
C LYS A 145 18.27 -19.82 -5.90
N TRP A 146 18.67 -18.58 -5.59
CA TRP A 146 18.05 -17.38 -6.17
C TRP A 146 18.27 -17.36 -7.69
N VAL A 147 17.20 -17.10 -8.42
CA VAL A 147 17.23 -16.96 -9.88
C VAL A 147 17.66 -15.56 -10.30
N ASP A 148 18.29 -15.45 -11.46
CA ASP A 148 18.66 -14.16 -12.06
C ASP A 148 17.74 -13.77 -13.23
N THR A 149 16.77 -14.63 -13.53
CA THR A 149 15.78 -14.42 -14.59
C THR A 149 14.43 -13.96 -14.02
N PHE A 150 13.62 -13.33 -14.88
CA PHE A 150 12.27 -12.94 -14.52
C PHE A 150 11.25 -14.00 -14.95
N PRO A 151 10.17 -14.25 -14.18
CA PRO A 151 9.15 -15.25 -14.52
C PRO A 151 8.27 -14.82 -15.72
N PHE A 152 8.38 -13.57 -16.14
CA PHE A 152 7.65 -13.02 -17.29
C PHE A 152 8.50 -11.96 -18.02
N PRO A 153 8.15 -11.61 -19.29
CA PRO A 153 8.87 -10.58 -20.04
C PRO A 153 8.79 -9.21 -19.37
N VAL A 154 9.94 -8.54 -19.22
CA VAL A 154 10.03 -7.18 -18.67
C VAL A 154 9.68 -6.20 -19.80
N THR A 155 8.47 -5.66 -19.75
CA THR A 155 7.96 -4.65 -20.68
C THR A 155 7.96 -3.26 -20.04
N LEU A 156 7.74 -2.21 -20.85
CA LEU A 156 7.57 -0.85 -20.33
C LEU A 156 6.42 -0.74 -19.32
N ALA A 157 5.33 -1.48 -19.53
CA ALA A 157 4.21 -1.54 -18.61
C ALA A 157 4.62 -2.15 -17.26
N VAL A 158 5.42 -3.21 -17.27
CA VAL A 158 5.97 -3.84 -16.06
C VAL A 158 6.89 -2.86 -15.32
N LEU A 159 7.77 -2.14 -16.04
CA LEU A 159 8.65 -1.13 -15.44
C LEU A 159 7.87 0.02 -14.82
N SER A 160 6.85 0.54 -15.53
CA SER A 160 5.98 1.60 -15.00
C SER A 160 5.21 1.16 -13.78
N ARG A 161 4.71 -0.08 -13.77
CA ARG A 161 4.07 -0.69 -12.59
C ARG A 161 5.06 -0.83 -11.44
N GLY A 162 6.27 -1.31 -11.72
CA GLY A 162 7.35 -1.43 -10.73
C GLY A 162 7.71 -0.09 -10.11
N GLN A 163 7.85 0.97 -10.92
CA GLN A 163 8.10 2.33 -10.44
C GLN A 163 7.00 2.83 -9.51
N GLN A 164 5.73 2.63 -9.91
CA GLN A 164 4.58 3.02 -9.09
C GLN A 164 4.62 2.33 -7.72
N ARG A 165 4.80 1.01 -7.70
CA ARG A 165 4.84 0.22 -6.46
C ARG A 165 6.07 0.52 -5.62
N PHE A 166 7.22 0.68 -6.24
CA PHE A 166 8.45 1.10 -5.58
C PHE A 166 8.27 2.45 -4.87
N ASN A 167 7.68 3.44 -5.54
CA ASN A 167 7.47 4.76 -4.96
C ASN A 167 6.54 4.73 -3.73
N ILE A 168 5.57 3.82 -3.72
CA ILE A 168 4.61 3.67 -2.60
C ILE A 168 5.26 2.94 -1.42
N PHE A 169 5.86 1.77 -1.66
CA PHE A 169 6.26 0.86 -0.58
C PHE A 169 7.74 0.94 -0.22
N CYS A 170 8.62 1.27 -1.17
CA CYS A 170 10.07 1.17 -0.99
C CYS A 170 10.74 2.54 -0.82
N ALA A 171 10.35 3.55 -1.61
CA ALA A 171 10.95 4.87 -1.60
C ALA A 171 10.93 5.59 -0.24
N PRO A 172 9.96 5.39 0.66
CA PRO A 172 10.03 6.01 1.99
C PRO A 172 11.32 5.71 2.75
N CYS A 173 11.91 4.52 2.59
CA CYS A 173 13.19 4.14 3.18
C CYS A 173 14.34 4.21 2.17
N HIS A 174 14.16 3.70 0.94
CA HIS A 174 15.20 3.55 -0.07
C HIS A 174 15.42 4.80 -0.93
N ASP A 175 14.59 5.83 -0.82
CA ASP A 175 14.38 6.99 -1.70
C ASP A 175 13.97 6.60 -3.15
N ARG A 176 13.69 7.62 -3.97
CA ARG A 176 13.20 7.41 -5.35
C ARG A 176 14.26 6.93 -6.32
N VAL A 177 15.52 7.18 -6.00
CA VAL A 177 16.67 6.79 -6.83
C VAL A 177 17.47 5.63 -6.24
N GLY A 178 17.06 5.12 -5.07
CA GLY A 178 17.61 3.90 -4.48
C GLY A 178 18.91 4.09 -3.73
N THR A 179 19.22 5.29 -3.23
CA THR A 179 20.45 5.55 -2.45
C THR A 179 20.33 5.16 -0.98
N GLY A 180 19.12 4.91 -0.49
CA GLY A 180 18.87 4.59 0.91
C GLY A 180 18.67 5.80 1.81
N GLN A 181 18.44 7.00 1.24
CA GLN A 181 18.24 8.25 1.97
C GLN A 181 16.77 8.69 1.97
N GLY A 182 15.86 7.75 2.14
CA GLY A 182 14.43 8.02 2.14
C GLY A 182 13.96 8.90 3.30
N THR A 183 12.71 9.34 3.23
CA THR A 183 12.13 10.27 4.21
C THR A 183 12.14 9.70 5.64
N ILE A 184 11.91 8.40 5.78
CA ILE A 184 11.91 7.70 7.09
C ILE A 184 13.31 7.66 7.66
N VAL A 185 14.33 7.43 6.83
CA VAL A 185 15.75 7.41 7.23
C VAL A 185 16.17 8.79 7.74
N ARG A 186 15.78 9.85 7.07
CA ARG A 186 16.07 11.23 7.50
C ARG A 186 15.41 11.61 8.83
N ARG A 187 14.42 10.81 9.28
CA ARG A 187 13.77 10.96 10.58
C ARG A 187 14.33 10.02 11.65
N GLY A 188 15.50 9.40 11.41
CA GLY A 188 16.23 8.60 12.39
C GLY A 188 16.08 7.08 12.24
N TYR A 189 15.39 6.59 11.19
CA TYR A 189 15.35 5.16 10.93
C TYR A 189 16.70 4.69 10.34
N ARG A 190 17.06 3.42 10.58
CA ARG A 190 18.30 2.86 10.05
C ARG A 190 18.31 2.87 8.53
N ALA A 191 19.36 3.46 7.94
CA ALA A 191 19.52 3.54 6.50
C ALA A 191 19.72 2.15 5.88
N PRO A 192 18.95 1.77 4.85
CA PRO A 192 19.24 0.61 4.03
C PRO A 192 20.46 0.88 3.15
N PRO A 193 21.19 -0.16 2.70
CA PRO A 193 22.25 0.02 1.74
C PRO A 193 21.71 0.55 0.40
N SER A 194 22.51 1.38 -0.26
CA SER A 194 22.21 1.83 -1.63
C SER A 194 22.13 0.66 -2.59
N PHE A 195 21.15 0.64 -3.50
CA PHE A 195 21.06 -0.37 -4.55
C PHE A 195 22.22 -0.31 -5.55
N HIS A 196 22.99 0.79 -5.56
CA HIS A 196 24.06 1.04 -6.52
C HIS A 196 25.43 0.47 -6.10
N ILE A 197 25.55 -0.10 -4.89
CA ILE A 197 26.79 -0.77 -4.47
C ILE A 197 27.01 -2.07 -5.25
N ASP A 198 28.27 -2.42 -5.51
CA ASP A 198 28.65 -3.57 -6.35
C ASP A 198 28.01 -4.88 -5.89
N ARG A 199 27.99 -5.13 -4.58
CA ARG A 199 27.36 -6.31 -4.02
C ARG A 199 25.89 -6.46 -4.43
N LEU A 200 25.12 -5.38 -4.43
CA LEU A 200 23.70 -5.42 -4.81
C LEU A 200 23.51 -5.38 -6.32
N ARG A 201 24.38 -4.71 -7.07
CA ARG A 201 24.34 -4.76 -8.55
C ARG A 201 24.59 -6.17 -9.09
N GLN A 202 25.45 -6.95 -8.40
CA GLN A 202 25.80 -8.33 -8.77
C GLN A 202 24.86 -9.38 -8.15
N ALA A 203 24.01 -8.99 -7.20
CA ALA A 203 23.06 -9.91 -6.57
C ALA A 203 22.02 -10.40 -7.60
N PRO A 204 21.60 -11.67 -7.58
CA PRO A 204 20.56 -12.17 -8.49
C PRO A 204 19.21 -11.51 -8.25
N ALA A 205 18.34 -11.48 -9.26
CA ALA A 205 17.01 -10.86 -9.17
C ALA A 205 16.15 -11.47 -8.05
N GLY A 206 16.20 -12.78 -7.88
CA GLY A 206 15.50 -13.51 -6.82
C GLY A 206 15.92 -13.12 -5.40
N TYR A 207 17.15 -12.60 -5.19
CA TYR A 207 17.57 -12.08 -3.90
C TYR A 207 16.72 -10.88 -3.45
N PHE A 208 16.43 -9.94 -4.35
CA PHE A 208 15.57 -8.79 -4.06
C PHE A 208 14.14 -9.22 -3.81
N PHE A 209 13.65 -10.19 -4.60
CA PHE A 209 12.34 -10.76 -4.41
C PHE A 209 12.19 -11.43 -3.04
N ASP A 210 13.18 -12.23 -2.65
CA ASP A 210 13.22 -12.92 -1.36
C ASP A 210 13.26 -11.94 -0.18
N ALA A 211 14.10 -10.88 -0.28
CA ALA A 211 14.15 -9.82 0.73
C ALA A 211 12.83 -9.09 0.91
N MET A 212 12.08 -8.82 -0.16
CA MET A 212 10.74 -8.25 -0.07
C MET A 212 9.70 -9.23 0.47
N THR A 213 9.89 -10.53 0.22
CA THR A 213 8.95 -11.57 0.63
C THR A 213 9.07 -11.90 2.11
N ASN A 214 10.30 -12.07 2.59
CA ASN A 214 10.58 -12.61 3.93
C ASN A 214 11.15 -11.56 4.89
N GLY A 215 11.39 -10.32 4.39
CA GLY A 215 12.13 -9.31 5.14
C GLY A 215 13.64 -9.55 5.11
N PHE A 216 14.41 -8.55 5.54
CA PHE A 216 15.85 -8.65 5.66
C PHE A 216 16.40 -7.75 6.77
N GLY A 217 16.86 -8.32 7.85
CA GLY A 217 17.34 -7.56 9.01
C GLY A 217 16.24 -6.71 9.64
N VAL A 218 16.35 -5.38 9.55
CA VAL A 218 15.31 -4.45 10.04
C VAL A 218 14.23 -4.14 9.01
N MET A 219 14.40 -4.57 7.77
CA MET A 219 13.38 -4.44 6.73
C MET A 219 12.27 -5.46 6.98
N PRO A 220 11.02 -5.04 7.18
CA PRO A 220 9.90 -5.97 7.33
C PRO A 220 9.60 -6.69 6.02
N ASP A 221 8.85 -7.79 6.10
CA ASP A 221 8.28 -8.44 4.93
C ASP A 221 7.16 -7.61 4.31
N TYR A 222 6.97 -7.75 3.01
CA TYR A 222 5.93 -7.09 2.22
C TYR A 222 5.03 -8.11 1.50
N ALA A 223 5.08 -9.38 1.90
CA ALA A 223 4.32 -10.44 1.24
C ALA A 223 2.82 -10.23 1.28
N GLN A 224 2.31 -9.61 2.35
CA GLN A 224 0.88 -9.34 2.54
C GLN A 224 0.40 -8.10 1.77
N GLN A 225 1.27 -7.09 1.58
CA GLN A 225 0.90 -5.81 0.98
C GLN A 225 1.16 -5.75 -0.53
N VAL A 226 2.14 -6.53 -1.02
CA VAL A 226 2.60 -6.48 -2.41
C VAL A 226 2.48 -7.86 -3.05
N HIS A 227 1.65 -7.99 -4.08
CA HIS A 227 1.48 -9.25 -4.81
C HIS A 227 2.79 -9.73 -5.46
N PRO A 228 2.97 -11.04 -5.70
CA PRO A 228 4.20 -11.59 -6.31
C PRO A 228 4.59 -10.91 -7.61
N GLU A 229 3.65 -10.68 -8.50
CA GLU A 229 3.89 -10.02 -9.80
C GLU A 229 4.36 -8.57 -9.60
N ASP A 230 3.77 -7.84 -8.65
CA ASP A 230 4.20 -6.48 -8.30
C ASP A 230 5.60 -6.47 -7.66
N ARG A 231 5.95 -7.47 -6.86
CA ARG A 231 7.32 -7.61 -6.32
C ARG A 231 8.34 -7.82 -7.44
N TRP A 232 8.04 -8.66 -8.42
CA TRP A 232 8.89 -8.84 -9.60
C TRP A 232 8.99 -7.58 -10.45
N ALA A 233 7.88 -6.83 -10.59
CA ALA A 233 7.90 -5.53 -11.26
C ALA A 233 8.79 -4.51 -10.53
N ILE A 234 8.77 -4.50 -9.19
CA ILE A 234 9.69 -3.69 -8.37
C ILE A 234 11.15 -4.11 -8.60
N VAL A 235 11.44 -5.42 -8.67
CA VAL A 235 12.81 -5.91 -8.98
C VAL A 235 13.26 -5.40 -10.35
N ALA A 236 12.39 -5.46 -11.36
CA ALA A 236 12.69 -4.95 -12.69
C ALA A 236 13.00 -3.43 -12.65
N TYR A 237 12.23 -2.66 -11.89
CA TYR A 237 12.48 -1.24 -11.72
C TYR A 237 13.79 -0.96 -10.95
N ILE A 238 14.15 -1.74 -9.92
CA ILE A 238 15.44 -1.64 -9.23
C ILE A 238 16.59 -1.86 -10.22
N ARG A 239 16.47 -2.84 -11.13
CA ARG A 239 17.47 -3.06 -12.18
C ARG A 239 17.58 -1.85 -13.12
N ALA A 240 16.47 -1.23 -13.50
CA ALA A 240 16.48 -0.01 -14.29
C ALA A 240 17.14 1.17 -13.54
N LEU A 241 16.91 1.31 -12.24
CA LEU A 241 17.60 2.31 -11.40
C LEU A 241 19.13 2.05 -11.36
N GLN A 242 19.55 0.80 -11.19
CA GLN A 242 20.96 0.42 -11.21
C GLN A 242 21.60 0.77 -12.55
N LEU A 243 20.93 0.45 -13.67
CA LEU A 243 21.41 0.77 -15.01
C LEU A 243 21.50 2.29 -15.22
N SER A 244 20.51 3.06 -14.78
CA SER A 244 20.46 4.51 -14.99
C SER A 244 21.67 5.26 -14.43
N GLN A 245 22.32 4.72 -13.39
CA GLN A 245 23.51 5.32 -12.77
C GLN A 245 24.83 4.71 -13.24
N HIS A 246 24.79 3.64 -14.02
CA HIS A 246 25.99 2.89 -14.46
C HIS A 246 25.89 2.54 -15.94
N ALA A 247 25.00 3.19 -16.69
CA ALA A 247 24.86 2.99 -18.13
C ALA A 247 26.12 3.46 -18.86
N THR A 248 26.50 2.72 -19.90
CA THR A 248 27.57 3.08 -20.83
C THR A 248 26.96 3.37 -22.20
N LEU A 249 27.73 3.99 -23.10
CA LEU A 249 27.26 4.21 -24.47
C LEU A 249 26.87 2.92 -25.18
N ALA A 250 27.41 1.77 -24.76
CA ALA A 250 27.05 0.47 -25.31
C ALA A 250 25.64 0.01 -24.96
N ASP A 251 25.04 0.57 -23.90
CA ASP A 251 23.68 0.26 -23.46
C ASP A 251 22.64 1.10 -24.22
N VAL A 252 23.08 2.12 -24.97
CA VAL A 252 22.21 3.00 -25.73
C VAL A 252 21.98 2.42 -27.14
N PRO A 253 20.72 2.37 -27.64
CA PRO A 253 20.43 1.96 -29.01
C PRO A 253 21.21 2.78 -30.05
N ASP A 254 21.63 2.17 -31.13
CA ASP A 254 22.53 2.78 -32.15
C ASP A 254 21.95 4.05 -32.79
N ASP A 255 20.62 4.12 -32.96
CA ASP A 255 19.93 5.30 -33.47
C ASP A 255 20.01 6.50 -32.52
N GLN A 256 19.95 6.26 -31.22
CA GLN A 256 20.03 7.30 -30.19
C GLN A 256 21.49 7.65 -29.84
N ARG A 257 22.41 6.69 -29.92
CA ARG A 257 23.84 6.92 -29.68
C ARG A 257 24.41 7.99 -30.61
N ARG A 258 24.08 7.94 -31.90
CA ARG A 258 24.48 8.93 -32.90
C ARG A 258 24.00 10.34 -32.56
N GLN A 259 22.82 10.46 -31.96
CA GLN A 259 22.27 11.75 -31.49
C GLN A 259 23.03 12.29 -30.27
N LEU A 260 23.49 11.39 -29.38
CA LEU A 260 24.30 11.79 -28.23
C LEU A 260 25.71 12.21 -28.63
N GLU A 261 26.32 11.50 -29.58
CA GLU A 261 27.68 11.81 -30.10
C GLU A 261 27.71 13.09 -30.95
N SER A 262 26.57 13.44 -31.57
CA SER A 262 26.44 14.67 -32.37
C SER A 262 26.14 15.92 -31.56
N LYS A 263 25.89 15.80 -30.27
CA LYS A 263 25.68 16.97 -29.40
C LYS A 263 27.01 17.48 -28.91
N PRO A 264 27.39 18.76 -29.20
CA PRO A 264 28.64 19.40 -28.76
C PRO A 264 28.67 19.59 -27.24
#